data_0958d675c7581c0bce6bc717f2122b35
#
_entry.id   0958d675c7581c0bce6bc717f2122b35
#
_cell.length_a   1.000
_cell.length_b   1.000
_cell.length_c   1.000
_cell.angle_alpha   90.00
_cell.angle_beta   90.00
_cell.angle_gamma   90.00
#
_symmetry.space_group_name_H-M   'P 1'
#
loop_
_entity.id
_entity.type
_entity.pdbx_description
1 polymer ?
#
loop_
_entity_poly.entity_id
_entity_poly.type
_entity_poly.pdbx_seq_one_letter_code
_entity_poly.pdbx_strand_id
1 'polypeptide(L)'
;MVSENSLDYCDLTDIGRRRSNNQDSKAVLRPWNREQHDRHGWLFVVADGMGAHAAGEMASAIAAEHVPLVYEKLAARSPPLALRTSIEQANDEIHARGSSSPELKGMGTTCTALALVPRGVLVGHVGDSRAYRVRDQRIEQLTRDHSLVWELQEMQASGELAADVAVRDAPKNIITRSLGPHPEVRVDLEGPFPVQADDVFVLCSDGLSGVVADREIGTLAATLPPREAAEALIGLALVRGAPDNVTVIVVRSGVLQASHEGPLDQPWPLSEEDDAGPQKVVPWRTLALAAGCLLAALIVNPASDLMTADGLLGRLLGSLRVPASWVAFVSLMMLFVGALASALLGFLIPAQTTQRLLPPGGRLGGGPYRTHECAPDGGLVEGIVTSVEEAAAGLDGDAVARTVALVRDARAGTQAGRFADAVRAAAGAIAIYRRSIEAARSDETAGGARSGAGLPDANRPVWDP
;
A
#
# COMPACT_ATOMS: atom_id res chain seq x y z
N MET A 1 14.36 -5.41 27.93
CA MET A 1 12.91 -5.46 27.73
C MET A 1 12.50 -4.16 27.10
N VAL A 2 12.02 -4.17 25.86
CA VAL A 2 11.32 -3.03 25.27
C VAL A 2 10.13 -2.82 26.19
N SER A 3 9.99 -1.64 26.80
CA SER A 3 8.88 -1.41 27.73
C SER A 3 7.58 -1.63 26.95
N GLU A 4 6.70 -2.50 27.44
CA GLU A 4 5.39 -2.81 26.84
C GLU A 4 4.51 -1.59 26.65
N ASN A 5 4.91 -0.44 27.18
CA ASN A 5 4.16 0.81 27.18
C ASN A 5 4.45 1.77 26.02
N SER A 6 5.26 1.38 25.02
CA SER A 6 5.63 2.33 23.95
C SER A 6 4.66 2.35 22.76
N LEU A 7 3.84 1.31 22.60
CA LEU A 7 2.86 1.19 21.52
C LEU A 7 1.66 0.39 22.03
N ASP A 8 0.46 0.94 21.86
CA ASP A 8 -0.81 0.24 22.10
C ASP A 8 -1.53 0.07 20.78
N TYR A 9 -2.06 -1.13 20.50
CA TYR A 9 -2.78 -1.39 19.27
C TYR A 9 -3.89 -2.44 19.43
N CYS A 10 -4.83 -2.37 18.52
CA CYS A 10 -5.85 -3.40 18.35
C CYS A 10 -6.14 -3.60 16.86
N ASP A 11 -6.24 -4.86 16.47
CA ASP A 11 -6.54 -5.27 15.10
C ASP A 11 -7.78 -6.17 15.10
N LEU A 12 -8.84 -5.76 14.42
CA LEU A 12 -10.11 -6.45 14.33
C LEU A 12 -10.57 -6.60 12.88
N THR A 13 -11.33 -7.66 12.63
CA THR A 13 -12.03 -7.87 11.36
C THR A 13 -13.43 -8.45 11.63
N ASP A 14 -14.40 -8.12 10.80
CA ASP A 14 -15.76 -8.63 10.83
C ASP A 14 -16.25 -8.92 9.40
N ILE A 15 -17.01 -9.99 9.25
CA ILE A 15 -17.58 -10.41 7.96
C ILE A 15 -18.58 -9.38 7.37
N GLY A 16 -19.07 -8.44 8.19
CA GLY A 16 -20.15 -7.55 7.80
C GLY A 16 -21.53 -8.23 7.85
N ARG A 17 -22.55 -7.57 7.28
CA ARG A 17 -23.94 -8.05 7.37
C ARG A 17 -24.49 -8.66 6.10
N ARG A 18 -23.76 -8.58 4.97
CA ARG A 18 -24.23 -9.04 3.65
C ARG A 18 -23.35 -10.09 3.01
N ARG A 19 -22.11 -10.22 3.45
CA ARG A 19 -21.18 -11.21 2.92
C ARG A 19 -21.34 -12.55 3.64
N SER A 20 -21.07 -13.65 2.92
CA SER A 20 -21.11 -15.02 3.45
C SER A 20 -19.76 -15.50 3.96
N ASN A 21 -18.65 -14.88 3.51
CA ASN A 21 -17.29 -15.15 3.97
C ASN A 21 -16.52 -13.84 4.13
N ASN A 22 -15.46 -13.91 4.91
CA ASN A 22 -14.56 -12.77 5.09
C ASN A 22 -13.37 -12.90 4.14
N GLN A 23 -13.28 -12.01 3.17
CA GLN A 23 -12.19 -11.94 2.19
C GLN A 23 -11.10 -10.94 2.60
N ASP A 24 -11.31 -10.19 3.70
CA ASP A 24 -10.28 -9.33 4.29
C ASP A 24 -9.26 -10.17 5.06
N SER A 25 -8.02 -9.73 5.02
CA SER A 25 -6.93 -10.26 5.84
C SER A 25 -6.12 -9.15 6.47
N LYS A 26 -5.50 -9.44 7.61
CA LYS A 26 -4.65 -8.51 8.34
C LYS A 26 -3.44 -9.20 8.93
N ALA A 27 -2.36 -8.47 9.11
CA ALA A 27 -1.17 -8.98 9.78
C ALA A 27 -0.48 -7.91 10.62
N VAL A 28 0.20 -8.35 11.67
CA VAL A 28 1.04 -7.50 12.52
C VAL A 28 2.38 -8.19 12.74
N LEU A 29 3.46 -7.54 12.30
CA LEU A 29 4.83 -7.92 12.64
C LEU A 29 5.28 -7.10 13.85
N ARG A 30 5.49 -7.79 14.97
CA ARG A 30 5.88 -7.18 16.25
C ARG A 30 7.36 -7.46 16.54
N PRO A 31 8.20 -6.43 16.79
CA PRO A 31 9.54 -6.64 17.31
C PRO A 31 9.47 -7.12 18.77
N TRP A 32 10.15 -8.22 19.10
CA TRP A 32 10.19 -8.73 20.50
C TRP A 32 11.38 -8.20 21.32
N ASN A 33 12.30 -7.48 20.68
CA ASN A 33 13.42 -6.84 21.37
C ASN A 33 13.82 -5.52 20.68
N ARG A 34 14.72 -4.77 21.32
CA ARG A 34 15.18 -3.48 20.81
C ARG A 34 15.95 -3.60 19.48
N GLU A 35 16.75 -4.64 19.32
CA GLU A 35 17.51 -4.87 18.08
C GLU A 35 16.58 -5.01 16.88
N GLN A 36 15.52 -5.79 17.02
CA GLN A 36 14.51 -5.93 15.97
C GLN A 36 13.72 -4.65 15.74
N HIS A 37 13.38 -3.94 16.81
CA HIS A 37 12.73 -2.64 16.68
C HIS A 37 13.59 -1.66 15.87
N ASP A 38 14.89 -1.61 16.14
CA ASP A 38 15.82 -0.73 15.42
C ASP A 38 16.04 -1.21 13.98
N ARG A 39 15.91 -2.52 13.74
CA ARG A 39 16.15 -3.17 12.45
C ARG A 39 14.97 -3.06 11.48
N HIS A 40 13.75 -3.35 11.92
CA HIS A 40 12.57 -3.39 11.07
C HIS A 40 11.35 -2.64 11.63
N GLY A 41 11.37 -2.26 12.91
CA GLY A 41 10.22 -1.61 13.55
C GLY A 41 8.99 -2.52 13.68
N TRP A 42 7.83 -1.91 13.68
CA TRP A 42 6.53 -2.58 13.60
C TRP A 42 5.99 -2.51 12.19
N LEU A 43 5.29 -3.55 11.75
CA LEU A 43 4.56 -3.53 10.50
C LEU A 43 3.10 -3.95 10.73
N PHE A 44 2.18 -3.19 10.18
CA PHE A 44 0.74 -3.44 10.19
C PHE A 44 0.26 -3.54 8.75
N VAL A 45 -0.52 -4.57 8.42
CA VAL A 45 -0.99 -4.83 7.06
C VAL A 45 -2.49 -5.07 7.07
N VAL A 46 -3.20 -4.41 6.15
CA VAL A 46 -4.59 -4.69 5.79
C VAL A 46 -4.64 -5.01 4.30
N ALA A 47 -5.34 -6.08 3.97
CA ALA A 47 -5.53 -6.57 2.62
C ALA A 47 -7.01 -6.93 2.42
N ASP A 48 -7.66 -6.30 1.45
CA ASP A 48 -9.05 -6.53 1.08
C ASP A 48 -9.09 -7.36 -0.19
N GLY A 49 -9.60 -8.58 -0.06
CA GLY A 49 -9.58 -9.58 -1.13
C GLY A 49 -10.75 -9.44 -2.08
N MET A 50 -10.45 -9.46 -3.37
CA MET A 50 -11.44 -9.40 -4.43
C MET A 50 -11.35 -10.60 -5.36
N GLY A 51 -12.49 -11.09 -5.79
CA GLY A 51 -12.60 -12.22 -6.72
C GLY A 51 -13.81 -13.09 -6.43
N ALA A 52 -14.12 -14.01 -7.34
CA ALA A 52 -15.22 -14.93 -7.18
C ALA A 52 -14.86 -16.01 -6.14
N HIS A 53 -15.84 -16.39 -5.31
CA HIS A 53 -15.72 -17.47 -4.33
C HIS A 53 -14.54 -17.26 -3.34
N ALA A 54 -13.69 -18.27 -3.17
CA ALA A 54 -12.53 -18.25 -2.28
C ALA A 54 -11.29 -17.53 -2.83
N ALA A 55 -11.35 -17.02 -4.07
CA ALA A 55 -10.18 -16.42 -4.72
C ALA A 55 -9.71 -15.12 -4.04
N GLY A 56 -10.66 -14.26 -3.62
CA GLY A 56 -10.34 -13.05 -2.87
C GLY A 56 -9.73 -13.33 -1.50
N GLU A 57 -10.33 -14.28 -0.75
CA GLU A 57 -9.82 -14.72 0.55
C GLU A 57 -8.37 -15.24 0.46
N MET A 58 -8.09 -16.06 -0.58
CA MET A 58 -6.73 -16.56 -0.81
C MET A 58 -5.75 -15.44 -1.17
N ALA A 59 -6.16 -14.47 -1.99
CA ALA A 59 -5.30 -13.37 -2.39
C ALA A 59 -4.92 -12.49 -1.18
N SER A 60 -5.89 -12.10 -0.36
CA SER A 60 -5.64 -11.30 0.83
C SER A 60 -4.82 -12.04 1.88
N ALA A 61 -5.05 -13.35 2.04
CA ALA A 61 -4.27 -14.20 2.93
C ALA A 61 -2.80 -14.28 2.50
N ILE A 62 -2.54 -14.47 1.20
CA ILE A 62 -1.16 -14.45 0.65
C ILE A 62 -0.49 -13.09 0.93
N ALA A 63 -1.17 -11.98 0.68
CA ALA A 63 -0.61 -10.66 0.97
C ALA A 63 -0.30 -10.48 2.47
N ALA A 64 -1.23 -10.84 3.36
CA ALA A 64 -1.07 -10.72 4.80
C ALA A 64 0.04 -11.63 5.37
N GLU A 65 0.30 -12.77 4.75
CA GLU A 65 1.38 -13.69 5.15
C GLU A 65 2.73 -13.28 4.54
N HIS A 66 2.76 -13.00 3.24
CA HIS A 66 4.01 -12.80 2.49
C HIS A 66 4.68 -11.45 2.79
N VAL A 67 3.87 -10.38 2.88
CA VAL A 67 4.42 -9.02 3.07
C VAL A 67 5.23 -8.91 4.37
N PRO A 68 4.76 -9.35 5.55
CA PRO A 68 5.58 -9.31 6.76
C PRO A 68 6.84 -10.16 6.69
N LEU A 69 6.76 -11.37 6.10
CA LEU A 69 7.89 -12.31 5.99
C LEU A 69 9.04 -11.75 5.14
N VAL A 70 8.72 -11.12 4.01
CA VAL A 70 9.71 -10.52 3.11
C VAL A 70 10.23 -9.21 3.69
N TYR A 71 9.34 -8.37 4.24
CA TYR A 71 9.72 -7.12 4.88
C TYR A 71 10.74 -7.34 6.01
N GLU A 72 10.49 -8.28 6.92
CA GLU A 72 11.40 -8.58 8.04
C GLU A 72 12.82 -8.91 7.58
N LYS A 73 12.95 -9.65 6.48
CA LYS A 73 14.26 -10.04 5.91
C LYS A 73 15.03 -8.85 5.32
N LEU A 74 14.32 -7.92 4.69
CA LEU A 74 14.92 -6.85 3.88
C LEU A 74 15.01 -5.50 4.60
N ALA A 75 14.19 -5.25 5.63
CA ALA A 75 14.02 -3.94 6.25
C ALA A 75 15.29 -3.37 6.90
N ALA A 76 16.20 -4.26 7.38
CA ALA A 76 17.46 -3.81 7.99
C ALA A 76 18.32 -2.96 7.04
N ARG A 77 18.24 -3.18 5.74
CA ARG A 77 18.97 -2.42 4.72
C ARG A 77 18.24 -1.13 4.36
N SER A 78 16.94 -1.22 4.12
CA SER A 78 16.11 -0.08 3.71
C SER A 78 14.64 -0.40 3.92
N PRO A 79 13.98 0.14 4.95
CA PRO A 79 12.56 -0.07 5.17
C PRO A 79 11.66 0.31 3.98
N PRO A 80 11.87 1.45 3.26
CA PRO A 80 11.03 1.77 2.10
C PRO A 80 11.22 0.78 0.94
N LEU A 81 12.46 0.33 0.67
CA LEU A 81 12.70 -0.69 -0.34
C LEU A 81 12.07 -2.03 0.06
N ALA A 82 12.23 -2.42 1.33
CA ALA A 82 11.62 -3.64 1.87
C ALA A 82 10.10 -3.63 1.74
N LEU A 83 9.42 -2.51 2.02
CA LEU A 83 7.99 -2.37 1.81
C LEU A 83 7.60 -2.57 0.35
N ARG A 84 8.31 -1.91 -0.57
CA ARG A 84 8.05 -2.07 -2.00
C ARG A 84 8.23 -3.51 -2.44
N THR A 85 9.42 -4.06 -2.21
CA THR A 85 9.78 -5.42 -2.65
C THR A 85 8.85 -6.47 -2.04
N SER A 86 8.46 -6.33 -0.77
CA SER A 86 7.54 -7.28 -0.13
C SER A 86 6.15 -7.28 -0.78
N ILE A 87 5.62 -6.12 -1.16
CA ILE A 87 4.33 -5.98 -1.82
C ILE A 87 4.41 -6.47 -3.29
N GLU A 88 5.49 -6.15 -4.00
CA GLU A 88 5.73 -6.64 -5.36
C GLU A 88 5.86 -8.16 -5.40
N GLN A 89 6.60 -8.78 -4.47
CA GLN A 89 6.71 -10.25 -4.38
C GLN A 89 5.38 -10.91 -3.99
N ALA A 90 4.57 -10.28 -3.14
CA ALA A 90 3.22 -10.75 -2.87
C ALA A 90 2.35 -10.72 -4.14
N ASN A 91 2.49 -9.67 -4.97
CA ASN A 91 1.82 -9.60 -6.28
C ASN A 91 2.23 -10.77 -7.18
N ASP A 92 3.54 -11.07 -7.26
CA ASP A 92 4.06 -12.16 -8.09
C ASP A 92 3.46 -13.51 -7.69
N GLU A 93 3.40 -13.81 -6.38
CA GLU A 93 2.81 -15.05 -5.86
C GLU A 93 1.32 -15.13 -6.15
N ILE A 94 0.55 -14.03 -5.92
CA ILE A 94 -0.88 -13.98 -6.19
C ILE A 94 -1.13 -14.15 -7.70
N HIS A 95 -0.36 -13.46 -8.54
CA HIS A 95 -0.47 -13.55 -10.00
C HIS A 95 -0.17 -14.97 -10.50
N ALA A 96 0.91 -15.58 -10.02
CA ALA A 96 1.27 -16.95 -10.35
C ALA A 96 0.16 -17.93 -9.97
N ARG A 97 -0.41 -17.77 -8.76
CA ARG A 97 -1.50 -18.60 -8.27
C ARG A 97 -2.77 -18.42 -9.09
N GLY A 98 -3.17 -17.18 -9.39
CA GLY A 98 -4.33 -16.87 -10.23
C GLY A 98 -4.19 -17.36 -11.67
N SER A 99 -2.97 -17.46 -12.17
CA SER A 99 -2.66 -18.00 -13.49
C SER A 99 -2.64 -19.52 -13.54
N SER A 100 -2.51 -20.21 -12.40
CA SER A 100 -2.38 -21.67 -12.32
C SER A 100 -3.71 -22.42 -12.39
N SER A 101 -4.85 -21.76 -12.11
CA SER A 101 -6.18 -22.38 -12.10
C SER A 101 -7.24 -21.44 -12.65
N PRO A 102 -8.14 -21.95 -13.53
CA PRO A 102 -9.29 -21.16 -14.03
C PRO A 102 -10.21 -20.65 -12.91
N GLU A 103 -10.31 -21.36 -11.80
CA GLU A 103 -11.16 -21.03 -10.64
C GLU A 103 -10.59 -19.84 -9.86
N LEU A 104 -9.28 -19.62 -9.93
CA LEU A 104 -8.58 -18.52 -9.28
C LEU A 104 -8.28 -17.36 -10.24
N LYS A 105 -8.72 -17.46 -11.48
CA LYS A 105 -8.46 -16.45 -12.51
C LYS A 105 -9.02 -15.09 -12.09
N GLY A 106 -8.14 -14.08 -12.09
CA GLY A 106 -8.51 -12.72 -11.71
C GLY A 106 -8.63 -12.51 -10.21
N MET A 107 -8.12 -13.45 -9.38
CA MET A 107 -7.96 -13.20 -7.95
C MET A 107 -7.09 -11.97 -7.73
N GLY A 108 -7.44 -11.17 -6.74
CA GLY A 108 -6.69 -9.96 -6.40
C GLY A 108 -6.98 -9.52 -4.98
N THR A 109 -6.19 -8.54 -4.54
CA THR A 109 -6.36 -7.94 -3.23
C THR A 109 -5.78 -6.53 -3.21
N THR A 110 -6.29 -5.67 -2.34
CA THR A 110 -5.57 -4.47 -1.92
C THR A 110 -4.39 -4.86 -1.02
N CYS A 111 -3.48 -3.94 -0.80
CA CYS A 111 -2.49 -4.05 0.25
C CYS A 111 -2.13 -2.66 0.77
N THR A 112 -2.42 -2.41 2.04
CA THR A 112 -2.00 -1.21 2.76
C THR A 112 -1.14 -1.63 3.94
N ALA A 113 0.16 -1.34 3.85
CA ALA A 113 1.16 -1.72 4.85
C ALA A 113 1.76 -0.46 5.48
N LEU A 114 1.69 -0.35 6.80
CA LEU A 114 2.26 0.75 7.58
C LEU A 114 3.41 0.22 8.43
N ALA A 115 4.62 0.71 8.15
CA ALA A 115 5.81 0.41 8.94
C ALA A 115 6.14 1.58 9.87
N LEU A 116 6.20 1.30 11.17
CA LEU A 116 6.61 2.26 12.19
C LEU A 116 8.06 1.95 12.56
N VAL A 117 8.96 2.74 12.02
CA VAL A 117 10.41 2.60 12.13
C VAL A 117 11.02 3.79 12.87
N PRO A 118 12.29 3.72 13.34
CA PRO A 118 12.90 4.81 14.10
C PRO A 118 12.83 6.20 13.43
N ARG A 119 12.85 6.30 12.11
CA ARG A 119 12.78 7.58 11.37
C ARG A 119 11.35 8.09 11.14
N GLY A 120 10.32 7.36 11.55
CA GLY A 120 8.93 7.74 11.36
C GLY A 120 8.06 6.63 10.79
N VAL A 121 6.92 6.99 10.24
CA VAL A 121 5.98 6.07 9.61
C VAL A 121 6.16 6.07 8.10
N LEU A 122 6.34 4.88 7.54
CA LEU A 122 6.30 4.61 6.11
C LEU A 122 5.01 3.88 5.77
N VAL A 123 4.44 4.17 4.62
CA VAL A 123 3.29 3.44 4.09
C VAL A 123 3.61 2.93 2.69
N GLY A 124 3.40 1.63 2.47
CA GLY A 124 3.36 0.99 1.15
C GLY A 124 1.91 0.67 0.79
N HIS A 125 1.47 1.05 -0.41
CA HIS A 125 0.05 1.03 -0.70
C HIS A 125 -0.28 0.64 -2.14
N VAL A 126 -1.28 -0.25 -2.28
CA VAL A 126 -1.97 -0.61 -3.53
C VAL A 126 -3.43 -0.87 -3.22
N GLY A 127 -4.36 -0.19 -3.88
CA GLY A 127 -5.80 -0.39 -3.75
C GLY A 127 -6.53 0.83 -3.19
N ASP A 128 -7.63 0.63 -2.50
CA ASP A 128 -8.48 1.64 -1.88
C ASP A 128 -8.71 1.44 -0.38
N SER A 129 -8.06 0.44 0.22
CA SER A 129 -7.87 0.38 1.67
C SER A 129 -7.04 1.57 2.13
N ARG A 130 -7.29 2.11 3.31
CA ARG A 130 -6.71 3.39 3.71
C ARG A 130 -5.83 3.30 4.95
N ALA A 131 -4.82 4.18 5.01
CA ALA A 131 -4.06 4.49 6.22
C ALA A 131 -4.25 5.95 6.58
N TYR A 132 -4.53 6.20 7.85
CA TYR A 132 -4.73 7.53 8.42
C TYR A 132 -3.77 7.80 9.56
N ARG A 133 -3.47 9.07 9.79
CA ARG A 133 -2.89 9.59 11.03
C ARG A 133 -3.88 10.54 11.70
N VAL A 134 -4.07 10.40 13.00
CA VAL A 134 -4.85 11.31 13.82
C VAL A 134 -3.90 12.00 14.80
N ARG A 135 -3.84 13.34 14.73
CA ARG A 135 -3.01 14.20 15.57
C ARG A 135 -3.72 15.54 15.79
N ASP A 136 -3.67 16.06 17.00
CA ASP A 136 -4.20 17.41 17.33
C ASP A 136 -5.65 17.61 16.80
N GLN A 137 -6.49 16.61 17.00
CA GLN A 137 -7.90 16.60 16.53
C GLN A 137 -8.06 16.76 15.00
N ARG A 138 -7.06 16.35 14.25
CA ARG A 138 -7.10 16.25 12.79
C ARG A 138 -6.84 14.81 12.36
N ILE A 139 -7.62 14.35 11.41
CA ILE A 139 -7.40 13.09 10.69
C ILE A 139 -6.84 13.40 9.31
N GLU A 140 -5.76 12.73 8.97
CA GLU A 140 -5.04 12.87 7.71
C GLU A 140 -4.99 11.54 7.00
N GLN A 141 -5.53 11.46 5.79
CA GLN A 141 -5.40 10.28 4.94
C GLN A 141 -4.00 10.25 4.31
N LEU A 142 -3.20 9.24 4.67
CA LEU A 142 -1.82 9.10 4.21
C LEU A 142 -1.70 8.37 2.87
N THR A 143 -2.73 7.61 2.48
CA THR A 143 -2.81 6.85 1.23
C THR A 143 -3.67 7.58 0.20
N ARG A 144 -3.38 7.35 -1.09
CA ARG A 144 -4.21 7.78 -2.21
C ARG A 144 -5.01 6.58 -2.70
N ASP A 145 -6.33 6.66 -2.71
CA ASP A 145 -7.15 5.55 -3.19
C ASP A 145 -6.90 5.30 -4.69
N HIS A 146 -6.60 4.06 -5.05
CA HIS A 146 -6.58 3.63 -6.44
C HIS A 146 -7.99 3.20 -6.86
N SER A 147 -8.88 4.18 -6.99
CA SER A 147 -10.28 3.98 -7.34
C SER A 147 -10.74 4.94 -8.43
N LEU A 148 -11.71 4.52 -9.23
CA LEU A 148 -12.28 5.34 -10.29
C LEU A 148 -12.80 6.67 -9.75
N VAL A 149 -13.46 6.64 -8.58
CA VAL A 149 -14.02 7.86 -7.96
C VAL A 149 -12.92 8.87 -7.62
N TRP A 150 -11.79 8.37 -7.09
CA TRP A 150 -10.65 9.25 -6.77
C TRP A 150 -10.04 9.86 -8.03
N GLU A 151 -9.81 9.07 -9.06
CA GLU A 151 -9.26 9.56 -10.34
C GLU A 151 -10.18 10.62 -10.98
N LEU A 152 -11.49 10.37 -10.99
CA LEU A 152 -12.45 11.35 -11.51
C LEU A 152 -12.47 12.65 -10.69
N GLN A 153 -12.32 12.57 -9.35
CA GLN A 153 -12.21 13.75 -8.49
C GLN A 153 -10.95 14.57 -8.78
N GLU A 154 -9.82 13.90 -9.01
CA GLU A 154 -8.57 14.58 -9.39
C GLU A 154 -8.67 15.24 -10.77
N MET A 155 -9.25 14.55 -11.76
CA MET A 155 -9.48 15.10 -13.10
C MET A 155 -10.44 16.31 -13.04
N GLN A 156 -11.41 16.29 -12.13
CA GLN A 156 -12.30 17.43 -11.91
C GLN A 156 -11.57 18.60 -11.22
N ALA A 157 -10.71 18.30 -10.25
CA ALA A 157 -9.90 19.31 -9.54
C ALA A 157 -8.82 19.94 -10.45
N SER A 158 -8.25 19.17 -11.39
CA SER A 158 -7.28 19.68 -12.39
C SER A 158 -7.94 20.41 -13.55
N GLY A 159 -9.28 20.36 -13.70
CA GLY A 159 -10.02 20.97 -14.80
C GLY A 159 -10.02 20.12 -16.09
N GLU A 160 -9.52 18.91 -16.05
CA GLU A 160 -9.58 17.95 -17.17
C GLU A 160 -10.98 17.38 -17.38
N LEU A 161 -11.76 17.31 -16.28
CA LEU A 161 -13.16 16.90 -16.29
C LEU A 161 -14.04 18.09 -15.94
N ALA A 162 -15.13 18.31 -16.71
CA ALA A 162 -16.04 19.41 -16.47
C ALA A 162 -16.75 19.29 -15.10
N ALA A 163 -16.96 20.41 -14.43
CA ALA A 163 -17.53 20.46 -13.08
C ALA A 163 -18.98 19.95 -12.98
N ASP A 164 -19.71 19.90 -14.11
CA ASP A 164 -21.07 19.39 -14.21
C ASP A 164 -21.16 17.87 -14.34
N VAL A 165 -20.03 17.19 -14.54
CA VAL A 165 -20.01 15.72 -14.52
C VAL A 165 -20.24 15.22 -13.10
N ALA A 166 -21.29 14.42 -12.92
CA ALA A 166 -21.68 13.90 -11.62
C ALA A 166 -20.72 12.77 -11.15
N VAL A 167 -19.56 13.12 -10.61
CA VAL A 167 -18.60 12.16 -10.01
C VAL A 167 -19.27 11.35 -8.89
N ARG A 168 -20.31 11.92 -8.25
CA ARG A 168 -21.08 11.25 -7.18
C ARG A 168 -21.82 9.99 -7.65
N ASP A 169 -22.16 9.91 -8.94
CA ASP A 169 -22.91 8.79 -9.54
C ASP A 169 -21.97 7.70 -10.07
N ALA A 170 -20.66 7.93 -10.02
CA ALA A 170 -19.67 6.93 -10.41
C ALA A 170 -19.72 5.73 -9.45
N PRO A 171 -19.57 4.49 -9.97
CA PRO A 171 -19.46 3.29 -9.13
C PRO A 171 -18.30 3.42 -8.14
N LYS A 172 -18.61 3.32 -6.83
CA LYS A 172 -17.61 3.53 -5.77
C LYS A 172 -16.65 2.37 -5.56
N ASN A 173 -17.03 1.18 -6.02
CA ASN A 173 -16.33 -0.08 -5.84
C ASN A 173 -15.44 -0.47 -7.03
N ILE A 174 -15.11 0.45 -7.92
CA ILE A 174 -14.18 0.17 -9.02
C ILE A 174 -12.77 0.55 -8.60
N ILE A 175 -11.96 -0.48 -8.33
CA ILE A 175 -10.54 -0.36 -8.02
C ILE A 175 -9.75 -0.33 -9.32
N THR A 176 -8.84 0.63 -9.46
CA THR A 176 -8.02 0.82 -10.67
C THR A 176 -6.65 0.15 -10.56
N ARG A 177 -6.24 -0.24 -9.34
CA ARG A 177 -4.98 -0.94 -9.08
C ARG A 177 -5.11 -1.88 -7.91
N SER A 178 -4.69 -3.14 -8.10
CA SER A 178 -4.69 -4.20 -7.08
C SER A 178 -3.54 -5.18 -7.31
N LEU A 179 -3.22 -5.99 -6.33
CA LEU A 179 -2.29 -7.12 -6.46
C LEU A 179 -2.99 -8.28 -7.17
N GLY A 180 -2.26 -9.01 -8.00
CA GLY A 180 -2.63 -10.28 -8.59
C GLY A 180 -3.10 -10.26 -10.05
N PRO A 181 -4.01 -9.37 -10.50
CA PRO A 181 -4.51 -9.39 -11.88
C PRO A 181 -3.43 -9.18 -12.94
N HIS A 182 -2.37 -8.44 -12.62
CA HIS A 182 -1.28 -8.11 -13.53
C HIS A 182 0.07 -8.63 -13.01
N PRO A 183 1.00 -9.03 -13.91
CA PRO A 183 2.33 -9.53 -13.51
C PRO A 183 3.17 -8.45 -12.80
N GLU A 184 2.94 -7.19 -13.11
CA GLU A 184 3.65 -6.07 -12.51
C GLU A 184 2.66 -5.14 -11.81
N VAL A 185 3.03 -4.63 -10.65
CA VAL A 185 2.25 -3.66 -9.89
C VAL A 185 3.12 -2.48 -9.49
N ARG A 186 2.57 -1.27 -9.56
CA ARG A 186 3.21 -0.09 -9.03
C ARG A 186 2.77 0.13 -7.58
N VAL A 187 3.70 0.01 -6.66
CA VAL A 187 3.49 0.29 -5.23
C VAL A 187 3.72 1.78 -4.96
N ASP A 188 2.76 2.45 -4.35
CA ASP A 188 2.92 3.79 -3.87
C ASP A 188 3.59 3.74 -2.49
N LEU A 189 4.67 4.53 -2.32
CA LEU A 189 5.42 4.66 -1.06
C LEU A 189 5.26 6.07 -0.51
N GLU A 190 4.87 6.17 0.75
CA GLU A 190 4.63 7.42 1.44
C GLU A 190 5.49 7.55 2.72
N GLY A 191 5.92 8.76 3.04
CA GLY A 191 6.69 9.05 4.25
C GLY A 191 8.22 9.11 4.01
N PRO A 192 9.06 9.00 5.06
CA PRO A 192 8.67 8.81 6.46
C PRO A 192 7.93 10.04 7.03
N PHE A 193 6.79 9.80 7.67
CA PHE A 193 6.08 10.83 8.41
C PHE A 193 6.61 10.87 9.83
N PRO A 194 7.01 12.06 10.35
CA PRO A 194 7.44 12.17 11.73
C PRO A 194 6.36 11.74 12.71
N VAL A 195 6.71 10.94 13.71
CA VAL A 195 5.81 10.47 14.78
C VAL A 195 5.95 11.35 16.01
N GLN A 196 4.82 11.66 16.65
CA GLN A 196 4.74 12.32 17.93
C GLN A 196 4.07 11.38 18.95
N ALA A 197 4.28 11.68 20.23
CA ALA A 197 3.54 10.98 21.28
C ALA A 197 2.04 11.18 21.10
N ASP A 198 1.27 10.14 21.38
CA ASP A 198 -0.20 10.09 21.24
C ASP A 198 -0.73 10.21 19.81
N ASP A 199 0.12 10.17 18.78
CA ASP A 199 -0.37 9.95 17.43
C ASP A 199 -1.16 8.65 17.36
N VAL A 200 -2.29 8.67 16.66
CA VAL A 200 -3.05 7.46 16.38
C VAL A 200 -3.03 7.20 14.89
N PHE A 201 -2.65 5.98 14.51
CA PHE A 201 -2.73 5.51 13.13
C PHE A 201 -3.88 4.54 13.00
N VAL A 202 -4.64 4.66 11.90
CA VAL A 202 -5.75 3.76 11.59
C VAL A 202 -5.54 3.22 10.18
N LEU A 203 -5.51 1.87 10.06
CA LEU A 203 -5.58 1.19 8.77
C LEU A 203 -6.95 0.54 8.66
N CYS A 204 -7.59 0.61 7.50
CA CYS A 204 -8.88 -0.03 7.31
C CYS A 204 -9.13 -0.44 5.86
N SER A 205 -9.98 -1.46 5.66
CA SER A 205 -10.59 -1.77 4.38
C SER A 205 -11.70 -0.78 4.02
N ASP A 206 -12.18 -0.82 2.78
CA ASP A 206 -13.24 0.04 2.28
C ASP A 206 -14.60 -0.20 2.97
N GLY A 207 -14.81 -1.40 3.52
CA GLY A 207 -16.00 -1.71 4.33
C GLY A 207 -16.15 -0.81 5.56
N LEU A 208 -15.06 -0.22 6.08
CA LEU A 208 -15.15 0.83 7.09
C LEU A 208 -15.33 2.21 6.42
N SER A 209 -14.39 2.63 5.57
CA SER A 209 -14.35 3.99 5.01
C SER A 209 -15.49 4.29 4.04
N GLY A 210 -16.16 3.26 3.53
CA GLY A 210 -17.35 3.38 2.68
C GLY A 210 -18.62 3.76 3.42
N VAL A 211 -18.69 3.51 4.74
CA VAL A 211 -19.89 3.73 5.57
C VAL A 211 -19.66 4.61 6.80
N VAL A 212 -18.43 4.79 7.24
CA VAL A 212 -18.01 5.67 8.34
C VAL A 212 -17.20 6.83 7.78
N ALA A 213 -17.60 8.06 8.06
CA ALA A 213 -16.90 9.23 7.55
C ALA A 213 -15.53 9.40 8.22
N ASP A 214 -14.55 9.92 7.48
CA ASP A 214 -13.18 10.13 7.98
C ASP A 214 -13.15 10.89 9.32
N ARG A 215 -14.02 11.91 9.45
CA ARG A 215 -14.18 12.69 10.67
C ARG A 215 -14.59 11.83 11.88
N GLU A 216 -15.52 10.90 11.69
CA GLU A 216 -15.99 9.99 12.73
C GLU A 216 -14.88 8.97 13.09
N ILE A 217 -14.19 8.45 12.08
CA ILE A 217 -13.01 7.58 12.27
C ILE A 217 -12.00 8.29 13.17
N GLY A 218 -11.63 9.52 12.82
CA GLY A 218 -10.69 10.33 13.58
C GLY A 218 -11.15 10.61 15.00
N THR A 219 -12.42 10.98 15.19
CA THR A 219 -12.97 11.27 16.52
C THR A 219 -12.96 10.05 17.44
N LEU A 220 -13.40 8.88 16.96
CA LEU A 220 -13.39 7.65 17.74
C LEU A 220 -11.96 7.22 18.07
N ALA A 221 -11.05 7.26 17.10
CA ALA A 221 -9.66 6.90 17.27
C ALA A 221 -8.91 7.83 18.25
N ALA A 222 -9.18 9.14 18.20
CA ALA A 222 -8.57 10.11 19.11
C ALA A 222 -9.07 9.99 20.57
N THR A 223 -10.38 9.72 20.73
CA THR A 223 -11.05 9.80 22.03
C THR A 223 -10.96 8.52 22.84
N LEU A 224 -10.89 7.36 22.16
CA LEU A 224 -10.97 6.04 22.77
C LEU A 224 -9.59 5.36 22.79
N PRO A 225 -9.32 4.46 23.77
CA PRO A 225 -8.18 3.52 23.67
C PRO A 225 -8.27 2.69 22.39
N PRO A 226 -7.17 2.20 21.80
CA PRO A 226 -7.15 1.49 20.53
C PRO A 226 -8.14 0.34 20.41
N ARG A 227 -8.31 -0.45 21.48
CA ARG A 227 -9.26 -1.55 21.51
C ARG A 227 -10.71 -1.06 21.41
N GLU A 228 -11.06 -0.09 22.24
CA GLU A 228 -12.43 0.46 22.25
C GLU A 228 -12.71 1.20 20.93
N ALA A 229 -11.71 1.89 20.37
CA ALA A 229 -11.81 2.56 19.09
C ALA A 229 -12.07 1.57 17.95
N ALA A 230 -11.30 0.47 17.89
CA ALA A 230 -11.49 -0.56 16.87
C ALA A 230 -12.87 -1.24 17.00
N GLU A 231 -13.30 -1.55 18.23
CA GLU A 231 -14.62 -2.12 18.50
C GLU A 231 -15.75 -1.15 18.11
N ALA A 232 -15.60 0.14 18.41
CA ALA A 232 -16.58 1.16 18.05
C ALA A 232 -16.65 1.41 16.54
N LEU A 233 -15.50 1.41 15.84
CA LEU A 233 -15.44 1.60 14.40
C LEU A 233 -16.14 0.45 13.65
N ILE A 234 -15.81 -0.80 13.97
CA ILE A 234 -16.51 -1.98 13.41
C ILE A 234 -17.98 -1.94 13.78
N GLY A 235 -18.29 -1.69 15.05
CA GLY A 235 -19.67 -1.64 15.50
C GLY A 235 -20.48 -0.55 14.78
N LEU A 236 -19.93 0.63 14.52
CA LEU A 236 -20.58 1.70 13.77
C LEU A 236 -20.81 1.30 12.31
N ALA A 237 -19.85 0.60 11.69
CA ALA A 237 -20.05 0.05 10.35
C ALA A 237 -21.22 -0.96 10.34
N LEU A 238 -21.28 -1.86 11.32
CA LEU A 238 -22.39 -2.81 11.47
C LEU A 238 -23.74 -2.14 11.70
N VAL A 239 -23.79 -1.09 12.53
CA VAL A 239 -24.98 -0.24 12.75
C VAL A 239 -25.49 0.33 11.41
N ARG A 240 -24.58 0.74 10.52
CA ARG A 240 -24.88 1.29 9.19
C ARG A 240 -25.06 0.23 8.09
N GLY A 241 -25.17 -1.03 8.49
CA GLY A 241 -25.49 -2.14 7.60
C GLY A 241 -24.30 -2.88 6.99
N ALA A 242 -23.05 -2.44 7.24
CA ALA A 242 -21.80 -3.09 6.78
C ALA A 242 -21.99 -3.96 5.52
N PRO A 243 -22.11 -3.38 4.33
CA PRO A 243 -22.38 -4.14 3.11
C PRO A 243 -21.23 -5.02 2.67
N ASP A 244 -20.04 -4.79 3.22
CA ASP A 244 -18.82 -5.54 2.96
C ASP A 244 -18.16 -6.05 4.25
N ASN A 245 -17.07 -6.83 4.09
CA ASN A 245 -16.17 -7.16 5.17
C ASN A 245 -15.55 -5.88 5.74
N VAL A 246 -15.29 -5.83 7.03
CA VAL A 246 -14.79 -4.64 7.71
C VAL A 246 -13.55 -5.01 8.52
N THR A 247 -12.41 -4.47 8.14
CA THR A 247 -11.15 -4.68 8.84
C THR A 247 -10.57 -3.36 9.30
N VAL A 248 -10.11 -3.30 10.54
CA VAL A 248 -9.48 -2.10 11.13
C VAL A 248 -8.32 -2.49 12.03
N ILE A 249 -7.24 -1.70 11.93
CA ILE A 249 -6.12 -1.72 12.86
C ILE A 249 -5.99 -0.30 13.42
N VAL A 250 -6.04 -0.15 14.73
CA VAL A 250 -5.83 1.13 15.43
C VAL A 250 -4.55 1.02 16.23
N VAL A 251 -3.62 1.94 16.03
CA VAL A 251 -2.30 1.95 16.65
C VAL A 251 -2.08 3.32 17.30
N ARG A 252 -1.79 3.37 18.60
CA ARG A 252 -1.41 4.58 19.32
C ARG A 252 0.07 4.56 19.63
N SER A 253 0.80 5.60 19.25
CA SER A 253 2.20 5.77 19.58
C SER A 253 2.37 6.21 21.04
N GLY A 254 3.34 5.62 21.74
CA GLY A 254 3.72 6.03 23.09
C GLY A 254 4.83 7.10 23.10
N VAL A 255 5.15 7.57 24.28
CA VAL A 255 6.11 8.68 24.53
C VAL A 255 7.54 8.35 24.10
N LEU A 256 7.93 7.08 24.02
CA LEU A 256 9.34 6.67 23.89
C LEU A 256 9.86 6.57 22.45
N GLN A 257 9.02 6.76 21.45
CA GLN A 257 9.46 6.62 20.06
C GLN A 257 10.08 7.90 19.47
N ALA A 258 9.96 9.02 20.16
CA ALA A 258 10.55 10.29 19.74
C ALA A 258 12.05 10.44 20.08
N SER A 259 12.63 9.58 20.92
CA SER A 259 14.05 9.63 21.31
C SER A 259 14.86 8.60 20.52
N HIS A 260 15.34 8.99 19.36
CA HIS A 260 16.11 8.10 18.49
C HIS A 260 17.61 8.30 18.66
N GLU A 261 18.26 7.36 19.28
CA GLU A 261 19.71 7.14 19.22
C GLU A 261 20.02 5.97 18.27
N GLY A 262 19.77 6.15 16.97
CA GLY A 262 20.10 5.17 15.94
C GLY A 262 20.81 5.83 14.75
N PRO A 263 21.30 5.09 13.76
CA PRO A 263 21.94 5.66 12.56
C PRO A 263 20.89 6.36 11.67
N LEU A 264 20.29 7.45 12.21
CA LEU A 264 19.30 8.28 11.54
C LEU A 264 19.87 8.99 10.31
N ASP A 265 21.21 9.09 10.23
CA ASP A 265 21.92 9.88 9.25
C ASP A 265 22.29 9.11 7.98
N GLN A 266 22.01 7.79 7.92
CA GLN A 266 22.32 7.03 6.71
C GLN A 266 21.18 7.12 5.69
N PRO A 267 21.49 7.47 4.42
CA PRO A 267 20.48 7.48 3.38
C PRO A 267 19.95 6.05 3.11
N TRP A 268 18.65 5.93 2.85
CA TRP A 268 18.06 4.66 2.49
C TRP A 268 18.13 4.42 0.97
N PRO A 269 18.69 3.29 0.51
CA PRO A 269 18.59 2.90 -0.89
C PRO A 269 17.14 2.63 -1.30
N LEU A 270 16.75 3.12 -2.48
CA LEU A 270 15.42 2.96 -3.06
C LEU A 270 15.39 1.99 -4.24
N SER A 271 16.51 1.43 -4.62
CA SER A 271 16.65 0.38 -5.62
C SER A 271 17.50 -0.74 -5.04
N GLU A 272 17.20 -1.97 -5.40
CA GLU A 272 18.12 -3.08 -5.14
C GLU A 272 19.43 -2.78 -5.89
N GLU A 273 20.56 -3.01 -5.24
CA GLU A 273 21.79 -3.25 -6.01
C GLU A 273 21.52 -4.57 -6.72
N ASP A 274 21.43 -4.52 -8.04
CA ASP A 274 21.48 -5.73 -8.81
C ASP A 274 22.70 -6.53 -8.34
N ASP A 275 22.47 -7.70 -7.70
CA ASP A 275 23.47 -8.77 -7.61
C ASP A 275 23.82 -9.30 -9.02
N ALA A 276 23.04 -8.95 -10.03
CA ALA A 276 23.46 -8.93 -11.41
C ALA A 276 24.59 -7.89 -11.52
N GLY A 277 25.83 -8.37 -11.45
CA GLY A 277 27.03 -7.54 -11.64
C GLY A 277 26.86 -6.59 -12.81
N PRO A 278 27.63 -5.52 -12.88
CA PRO A 278 27.38 -4.34 -13.66
C PRO A 278 26.81 -4.69 -15.03
N GLN A 279 25.54 -4.35 -15.27
CA GLN A 279 24.90 -4.61 -16.57
C GLN A 279 25.77 -3.93 -17.62
N LYS A 280 26.44 -4.74 -18.43
CA LYS A 280 27.27 -4.27 -19.53
C LYS A 280 26.32 -3.66 -20.57
N VAL A 281 26.07 -2.35 -20.44
CA VAL A 281 25.28 -1.63 -21.43
C VAL A 281 26.09 -1.65 -22.72
N VAL A 282 25.61 -2.38 -23.70
CA VAL A 282 26.24 -2.39 -25.03
C VAL A 282 26.13 -0.99 -25.62
N PRO A 283 27.23 -0.30 -25.88
CA PRO A 283 27.21 1.08 -26.35
C PRO A 283 26.87 1.14 -27.84
N TRP A 284 25.58 0.87 -28.18
CA TRP A 284 25.08 0.82 -29.55
C TRP A 284 25.44 2.05 -30.42
N ARG A 285 25.50 3.22 -29.78
CA ARG A 285 25.86 4.46 -30.49
C ARG A 285 27.32 4.46 -30.94
N THR A 286 28.24 3.98 -30.09
CA THR A 286 29.67 3.89 -30.46
C THR A 286 29.94 2.76 -31.41
N LEU A 287 29.22 1.63 -31.29
CA LEU A 287 29.26 0.50 -32.24
C LEU A 287 28.71 0.92 -33.62
N ALA A 288 27.60 1.65 -33.64
CA ALA A 288 27.06 2.20 -34.90
C ALA A 288 28.01 3.21 -35.56
N LEU A 289 28.70 4.03 -34.77
CA LEU A 289 29.73 4.96 -35.27
C LEU A 289 30.93 4.19 -35.84
N ALA A 290 31.39 3.15 -35.12
CA ALA A 290 32.50 2.30 -35.60
C ALA A 290 32.12 1.58 -36.91
N ALA A 291 30.91 1.03 -36.99
CA ALA A 291 30.40 0.39 -38.22
C ALA A 291 30.28 1.38 -39.38
N GLY A 292 29.81 2.60 -39.12
CA GLY A 292 29.74 3.69 -40.09
C GLY A 292 31.13 4.11 -40.61
N CYS A 293 32.12 4.23 -39.73
CA CYS A 293 33.51 4.52 -40.09
C CYS A 293 34.13 3.43 -40.97
N LEU A 294 33.87 2.15 -40.61
CA LEU A 294 34.34 1.01 -41.39
C LEU A 294 33.71 0.97 -42.79
N LEU A 295 32.39 1.21 -42.88
CA LEU A 295 31.68 1.27 -44.16
C LEU A 295 32.21 2.41 -45.04
N ALA A 296 32.43 3.58 -44.47
CA ALA A 296 33.04 4.70 -45.17
C ALA A 296 34.46 4.41 -45.64
N ALA A 297 35.26 3.72 -44.84
CA ALA A 297 36.64 3.29 -45.23
C ALA A 297 36.60 2.32 -46.41
N LEU A 298 35.63 1.38 -46.44
CA LEU A 298 35.45 0.47 -47.58
C LEU A 298 35.01 1.16 -48.87
N ILE A 299 34.18 2.23 -48.75
CA ILE A 299 33.72 3.02 -49.91
C ILE A 299 34.82 3.90 -50.44
N VAL A 300 35.64 4.52 -49.56
CA VAL A 300 36.74 5.42 -49.97
C VAL A 300 37.86 4.67 -50.63
N ASN A 301 38.13 3.43 -50.26
CA ASN A 301 39.24 2.63 -50.82
C ASN A 301 39.10 2.35 -52.36
N PRO A 302 37.93 2.00 -52.93
CA PRO A 302 37.76 1.86 -54.37
C PRO A 302 37.59 3.22 -55.11
N ALA A 303 37.13 4.28 -54.41
CA ALA A 303 36.96 5.63 -55.00
C ALA A 303 38.24 6.47 -55.03
N SER A 304 39.34 5.95 -54.48
CA SER A 304 40.63 6.68 -54.47
C SER A 304 41.22 6.92 -55.87
N ASP A 305 40.86 6.13 -56.83
CA ASP A 305 41.28 6.31 -58.24
C ASP A 305 40.50 7.46 -58.95
N LEU A 306 39.40 7.92 -58.34
CA LEU A 306 38.55 8.99 -58.89
C LEU A 306 38.90 10.40 -58.34
N MET A 307 39.66 10.47 -57.27
CA MET A 307 40.11 11.76 -56.67
C MET A 307 41.44 12.19 -57.30
N THR A 308 41.34 12.81 -58.48
CA THR A 308 42.47 13.37 -59.20
C THR A 308 43.16 14.50 -58.42
N ALA A 309 44.46 14.59 -58.58
CA ALA A 309 45.50 15.40 -57.90
C ALA A 309 45.31 16.94 -57.82
N ASP A 310 44.15 17.48 -58.20
CA ASP A 310 43.97 18.95 -58.37
C ASP A 310 43.29 19.66 -57.18
N GLY A 311 42.97 18.95 -56.11
CA GLY A 311 42.37 19.53 -54.90
C GLY A 311 43.41 20.19 -53.96
N LEU A 312 42.93 21.13 -53.12
CA LEU A 312 43.77 21.88 -52.15
C LEU A 312 44.62 20.95 -51.24
N LEU A 313 44.07 19.80 -50.85
CA LEU A 313 44.77 18.77 -50.07
C LEU A 313 45.86 18.05 -50.87
N GLY A 314 45.64 17.80 -52.18
CA GLY A 314 46.61 17.18 -53.05
C GLY A 314 47.89 18.05 -53.24
N ARG A 315 47.74 19.41 -53.27
CA ARG A 315 48.90 20.35 -53.35
C ARG A 315 49.68 20.39 -52.03
N LEU A 316 49.04 20.33 -50.88
CA LEU A 316 49.69 20.30 -49.55
C LEU A 316 50.44 18.99 -49.30
N LEU A 317 49.89 17.85 -49.74
CA LEU A 317 50.45 16.50 -49.52
C LEU A 317 51.42 16.08 -50.60
N GLY A 318 51.41 16.74 -51.74
CA GLY A 318 52.34 16.49 -52.88
C GLY A 318 53.85 16.66 -52.54
N SER A 319 54.16 17.46 -51.54
CA SER A 319 55.52 17.61 -51.01
C SER A 319 56.00 16.35 -50.20
N LEU A 320 55.06 15.55 -49.68
CA LEU A 320 55.35 14.36 -48.86
C LEU A 320 55.25 13.02 -49.61
N ARG A 321 54.95 13.13 -50.96
CA ARG A 321 54.76 11.95 -51.83
C ARG A 321 53.78 10.88 -51.29
N VAL A 322 52.83 11.25 -50.37
CA VAL A 322 51.79 10.36 -49.81
C VAL A 322 50.50 10.56 -50.65
N PRO A 323 49.94 9.49 -51.24
CA PRO A 323 48.67 9.59 -51.95
C PRO A 323 47.54 10.05 -51.02
N ALA A 324 46.67 10.98 -51.49
CA ALA A 324 45.56 11.51 -50.71
C ALA A 324 44.60 10.41 -50.20
N SER A 325 44.48 9.34 -50.97
CA SER A 325 43.72 8.10 -50.60
C SER A 325 44.26 7.44 -49.35
N TRP A 326 45.57 7.40 -49.18
CA TRP A 326 46.20 6.82 -47.96
C TRP A 326 45.91 7.67 -46.72
N VAL A 327 45.91 9.01 -46.86
CA VAL A 327 45.60 9.90 -45.73
C VAL A 327 44.13 9.74 -45.32
N ALA A 328 43.22 9.67 -46.29
CA ALA A 328 41.80 9.43 -46.01
C ALA A 328 41.56 8.06 -45.36
N PHE A 329 42.22 7.01 -45.87
CA PHE A 329 42.13 5.67 -45.29
C PHE A 329 42.68 5.61 -43.86
N VAL A 330 43.85 6.20 -43.61
CA VAL A 330 44.47 6.24 -42.27
C VAL A 330 43.57 7.02 -41.29
N SER A 331 42.99 8.15 -41.74
CA SER A 331 42.11 8.97 -40.90
C SER A 331 40.84 8.20 -40.55
N LEU A 332 40.22 7.49 -41.49
CA LEU A 332 39.05 6.65 -41.25
C LEU A 332 39.36 5.43 -40.34
N MET A 333 40.54 4.84 -40.54
CA MET A 333 41.01 3.74 -39.66
C MET A 333 41.30 4.23 -38.24
N MET A 334 41.85 5.41 -38.07
CA MET A 334 42.03 6.04 -36.75
C MET A 334 40.70 6.30 -36.05
N LEU A 335 39.70 6.82 -36.80
CA LEU A 335 38.34 7.02 -36.26
C LEU A 335 37.67 5.70 -35.91
N PHE A 336 37.83 4.66 -36.72
CA PHE A 336 37.31 3.32 -36.43
C PHE A 336 37.98 2.75 -35.18
N VAL A 337 39.30 2.80 -35.05
CA VAL A 337 40.03 2.34 -33.86
C VAL A 337 39.63 3.15 -32.63
N GLY A 338 39.48 4.45 -32.73
CA GLY A 338 39.01 5.32 -31.66
C GLY A 338 37.59 4.97 -31.21
N ALA A 339 36.66 4.75 -32.16
CA ALA A 339 35.30 4.35 -31.87
C ALA A 339 35.23 2.95 -31.25
N LEU A 340 36.04 2.00 -31.72
CA LEU A 340 36.13 0.65 -31.17
C LEU A 340 36.73 0.67 -29.76
N ALA A 341 37.81 1.47 -29.54
CA ALA A 341 38.39 1.63 -28.21
C ALA A 341 37.42 2.28 -27.23
N SER A 342 36.66 3.29 -27.68
CA SER A 342 35.60 3.93 -26.88
C SER A 342 34.46 2.93 -26.54
N ALA A 343 34.06 2.09 -27.47
CA ALA A 343 33.08 1.06 -27.26
C ALA A 343 33.58 -0.02 -26.24
N LEU A 344 34.84 -0.41 -26.39
CA LEU A 344 35.49 -1.36 -25.48
C LEU A 344 35.65 -0.75 -24.07
N LEU A 345 36.05 0.51 -23.98
CA LEU A 345 36.14 1.23 -22.70
C LEU A 345 34.77 1.38 -22.03
N GLY A 346 33.72 1.71 -22.79
CA GLY A 346 32.33 1.75 -22.31
C GLY A 346 31.79 0.39 -21.86
N PHE A 347 32.33 -0.71 -22.44
CA PHE A 347 31.99 -2.06 -22.00
C PHE A 347 32.79 -2.50 -20.76
N LEU A 348 33.98 -1.96 -20.56
CA LEU A 348 34.85 -2.27 -19.41
C LEU A 348 34.57 -1.40 -18.19
N ILE A 349 34.08 -0.17 -18.41
CA ILE A 349 33.68 0.73 -17.31
C ILE A 349 32.23 0.37 -16.96
N PRO A 350 31.97 -0.17 -15.77
CA PRO A 350 30.60 -0.42 -15.34
C PRO A 350 29.83 0.92 -15.36
N ALA A 351 28.67 0.93 -15.98
CA ALA A 351 27.75 2.07 -15.83
C ALA A 351 27.54 2.27 -14.32
N GLN A 352 27.95 3.42 -13.79
CA GLN A 352 27.58 3.79 -12.44
C GLN A 352 26.06 3.93 -12.46
N THR A 353 25.36 2.89 -12.06
CA THR A 353 23.95 2.99 -11.68
C THR A 353 23.92 3.96 -10.50
N THR A 354 23.48 5.18 -10.72
CA THR A 354 23.27 6.15 -9.66
C THR A 354 22.18 5.57 -8.76
N GLN A 355 22.61 4.95 -7.68
CA GLN A 355 21.70 4.38 -6.68
C GLN A 355 20.80 5.50 -6.19
N ARG A 356 19.49 5.34 -6.37
CA ARG A 356 18.53 6.33 -5.93
C ARG A 356 18.41 6.21 -4.41
N LEU A 357 18.91 7.20 -3.69
CA LEU A 357 18.95 7.23 -2.23
C LEU A 357 17.91 8.20 -1.69
N LEU A 358 17.23 7.82 -0.63
CA LEU A 358 16.44 8.73 0.18
C LEU A 358 17.34 9.29 1.29
N PRO A 359 17.72 10.58 1.21
CA PRO A 359 18.56 11.19 2.24
C PRO A 359 17.83 11.30 3.59
N PRO A 360 18.55 11.48 4.71
CA PRO A 360 17.95 11.87 5.97
C PRO A 360 17.09 13.12 5.80
N GLY A 361 15.87 13.12 6.37
CA GLY A 361 14.89 14.20 6.18
C GLY A 361 14.20 14.21 4.81
N GLY A 362 14.62 13.36 3.86
CA GLY A 362 13.92 13.15 2.59
C GLY A 362 12.57 12.47 2.81
N ARG A 363 11.63 12.67 1.88
CA ARG A 363 10.29 12.14 1.92
C ARG A 363 9.88 11.51 0.60
N LEU A 364 9.10 10.45 0.67
CA LEU A 364 8.46 9.76 -0.45
C LEU A 364 6.99 10.19 -0.53
N GLY A 365 6.43 10.12 -1.73
CA GLY A 365 5.02 10.37 -1.98
C GLY A 365 4.57 11.82 -1.85
N GLY A 366 3.28 12.03 -1.88
CA GLY A 366 2.61 13.34 -1.84
C GLY A 366 1.71 13.55 -0.63
N GLY A 367 1.45 12.48 0.14
CA GLY A 367 0.51 12.53 1.28
C GLY A 367 0.94 13.51 2.38
N PRO A 368 0.07 13.91 3.31
CA PRO A 368 -1.32 13.48 3.38
C PRO A 368 -2.16 14.05 2.24
N TYR A 369 -3.11 13.24 1.75
CA TYR A 369 -3.94 13.59 0.58
C TYR A 369 -5.23 14.30 0.95
N ARG A 370 -5.79 13.97 2.11
CA ARG A 370 -6.98 14.60 2.69
C ARG A 370 -6.76 14.85 4.16
N THR A 371 -7.28 15.97 4.63
CA THR A 371 -7.21 16.37 6.05
C THR A 371 -8.57 16.90 6.47
N HIS A 372 -9.09 16.40 7.59
CA HIS A 372 -10.33 16.85 8.18
C HIS A 372 -10.14 17.13 9.68
N GLU A 373 -10.85 18.12 10.20
CA GLU A 373 -10.97 18.28 11.64
C GLU A 373 -11.85 17.17 12.19
N CYS A 374 -11.39 16.52 13.27
CA CYS A 374 -12.10 15.44 13.93
C CYS A 374 -12.30 15.73 15.44
N ALA A 375 -12.29 17.02 15.83
CA ALA A 375 -12.74 17.41 17.14
C ALA A 375 -14.17 16.95 17.35
N PRO A 376 -14.49 16.29 18.47
CA PRO A 376 -15.86 15.90 18.76
C PRO A 376 -16.73 17.12 18.98
N ASP A 377 -17.86 17.17 18.28
CA ASP A 377 -18.90 18.19 18.44
C ASP A 377 -20.30 17.58 18.54
N GLY A 378 -21.29 18.43 18.81
CA GLY A 378 -22.67 17.98 18.97
C GLY A 378 -23.27 17.34 17.71
N GLY A 379 -22.93 17.83 16.52
CA GLY A 379 -23.45 17.30 15.26
C GLY A 379 -22.92 15.92 14.96
N LEU A 380 -21.63 15.69 15.21
CA LEU A 380 -20.99 14.38 15.03
C LEU A 380 -21.56 13.34 15.99
N VAL A 381 -21.65 13.69 17.27
CA VAL A 381 -22.23 12.78 18.29
C VAL A 381 -23.68 12.45 17.96
N GLU A 382 -24.49 13.45 17.59
CA GLU A 382 -25.89 13.22 17.22
C GLU A 382 -26.03 12.32 15.99
N GLY A 383 -25.16 12.48 14.97
CA GLY A 383 -25.14 11.61 13.80
C GLY A 383 -24.87 10.15 14.15
N ILE A 384 -23.90 9.88 15.05
CA ILE A 384 -23.60 8.54 15.53
C ILE A 384 -24.79 7.99 16.33
N VAL A 385 -25.30 8.77 17.27
CA VAL A 385 -26.41 8.39 18.16
C VAL A 385 -27.67 8.06 17.37
N THR A 386 -28.04 8.87 16.39
CA THR A 386 -29.19 8.62 15.51
C THR A 386 -29.02 7.29 14.75
N SER A 387 -27.83 7.03 14.19
CA SER A 387 -27.57 5.75 13.53
C SER A 387 -27.78 4.55 14.49
N VAL A 388 -27.31 4.69 15.75
CA VAL A 388 -27.47 3.65 16.77
C VAL A 388 -28.94 3.46 17.17
N GLU A 389 -29.69 4.52 17.35
CA GLU A 389 -31.14 4.45 17.68
C GLU A 389 -31.94 3.74 16.58
N GLU A 390 -31.71 4.10 15.33
CA GLU A 390 -32.37 3.45 14.19
C GLU A 390 -32.07 1.95 14.13
N ALA A 391 -30.81 1.56 14.37
CA ALA A 391 -30.41 0.17 14.38
C ALA A 391 -30.94 -0.60 15.62
N ALA A 392 -31.04 0.05 16.77
CA ALA A 392 -31.44 -0.56 18.03
C ALA A 392 -32.89 -1.07 18.03
N ALA A 393 -33.75 -0.59 17.12
CA ALA A 393 -35.12 -1.06 16.96
C ALA A 393 -35.23 -2.59 16.68
N GLY A 394 -34.14 -3.22 16.24
CA GLY A 394 -34.06 -4.66 15.98
C GLY A 394 -33.47 -5.49 17.13
N LEU A 395 -33.13 -4.88 18.28
CA LEU A 395 -32.55 -5.57 19.42
C LEU A 395 -33.60 -6.16 20.38
N ASP A 396 -33.17 -7.04 21.29
CA ASP A 396 -34.02 -7.51 22.41
C ASP A 396 -34.30 -6.36 23.42
N GLY A 397 -35.34 -6.55 24.27
CA GLY A 397 -35.82 -5.51 25.17
C GLY A 397 -34.80 -5.01 26.19
N ASP A 398 -33.92 -5.87 26.70
CA ASP A 398 -32.88 -5.48 27.66
C ASP A 398 -31.71 -4.73 26.97
N ALA A 399 -31.31 -5.19 25.78
CA ALA A 399 -30.29 -4.50 24.98
C ALA A 399 -30.81 -3.12 24.52
N VAL A 400 -32.08 -3.00 24.12
CA VAL A 400 -32.72 -1.73 23.79
C VAL A 400 -32.65 -0.77 24.98
N ALA A 401 -33.08 -1.21 26.18
CA ALA A 401 -33.08 -0.35 27.36
C ALA A 401 -31.69 0.19 27.71
N ARG A 402 -30.66 -0.65 27.64
CA ARG A 402 -29.26 -0.24 27.89
C ARG A 402 -28.76 0.70 26.80
N THR A 403 -29.07 0.46 25.53
CA THR A 403 -28.71 1.34 24.42
C THR A 403 -29.35 2.71 24.59
N VAL A 404 -30.65 2.80 24.89
CA VAL A 404 -31.37 4.04 25.13
C VAL A 404 -30.78 4.83 26.30
N ALA A 405 -30.35 4.16 27.37
CA ALA A 405 -29.71 4.84 28.49
C ALA A 405 -28.39 5.50 28.07
N LEU A 406 -27.52 4.80 27.34
CA LEU A 406 -26.25 5.35 26.83
C LEU A 406 -26.44 6.45 25.79
N VAL A 407 -27.43 6.33 24.93
CA VAL A 407 -27.81 7.39 23.96
C VAL A 407 -28.23 8.65 24.71
N ARG A 408 -29.04 8.52 25.76
CA ARG A 408 -29.41 9.66 26.60
C ARG A 408 -28.20 10.28 27.29
N ASP A 409 -27.28 9.48 27.79
CA ASP A 409 -26.05 9.96 28.44
C ASP A 409 -25.16 10.69 27.43
N ALA A 410 -25.06 10.18 26.18
CA ALA A 410 -24.33 10.84 25.09
C ALA A 410 -24.92 12.23 24.78
N ARG A 411 -26.26 12.34 24.66
CA ARG A 411 -26.94 13.63 24.44
C ARG A 411 -26.76 14.57 25.62
N ALA A 412 -26.89 14.08 26.86
CA ALA A 412 -26.64 14.89 28.07
C ALA A 412 -25.18 15.39 28.14
N GLY A 413 -24.21 14.56 27.78
CA GLY A 413 -22.81 14.95 27.65
C GLY A 413 -22.61 16.06 26.61
N THR A 414 -23.24 15.92 25.45
CA THR A 414 -23.23 16.92 24.38
C THR A 414 -23.81 18.26 24.83
N GLN A 415 -24.97 18.25 25.49
CA GLN A 415 -25.63 19.47 26.02
C GLN A 415 -24.78 20.17 27.08
N ALA A 416 -24.00 19.38 27.86
CA ALA A 416 -23.10 19.91 28.88
C ALA A 416 -21.72 20.32 28.32
N GLY A 417 -21.47 20.23 27.02
CA GLY A 417 -20.17 20.50 26.40
C GLY A 417 -19.09 19.47 26.68
N ARG A 418 -19.45 18.31 27.26
CA ARG A 418 -18.53 17.20 27.59
C ARG A 418 -18.48 16.20 26.45
N PHE A 419 -17.94 16.63 25.31
CA PHE A 419 -17.98 15.86 24.09
C PHE A 419 -17.22 14.53 24.15
N ALA A 420 -16.09 14.46 24.86
CA ALA A 420 -15.36 13.21 25.03
C ALA A 420 -16.17 12.15 25.79
N ASP A 421 -16.94 12.56 26.82
CA ASP A 421 -17.83 11.66 27.55
C ASP A 421 -19.00 11.22 26.67
N ALA A 422 -19.52 12.13 25.87
CA ALA A 422 -20.58 11.84 24.91
C ALA A 422 -20.14 10.79 23.86
N VAL A 423 -18.91 10.91 23.34
CA VAL A 423 -18.32 9.92 22.42
C VAL A 423 -18.16 8.57 23.09
N ARG A 424 -17.68 8.52 24.36
CA ARG A 424 -17.56 7.25 25.12
C ARG A 424 -18.92 6.59 25.35
N ALA A 425 -19.95 7.38 25.67
CA ALA A 425 -21.30 6.85 25.84
C ALA A 425 -21.87 6.32 24.53
N ALA A 426 -21.68 7.02 23.42
CA ALA A 426 -22.07 6.56 22.08
C ALA A 426 -21.34 5.27 21.69
N ALA A 427 -20.03 5.17 21.94
CA ALA A 427 -19.24 3.94 21.73
C ALA A 427 -19.76 2.76 22.58
N GLY A 428 -20.15 3.03 23.83
CA GLY A 428 -20.81 2.03 24.68
C GLY A 428 -22.10 1.49 24.08
N ALA A 429 -22.95 2.37 23.51
CA ALA A 429 -24.18 1.97 22.83
C ALA A 429 -23.89 1.12 21.56
N ILE A 430 -22.90 1.51 20.76
CA ILE A 430 -22.41 0.73 19.62
C ILE A 430 -21.94 -0.66 20.05
N ALA A 431 -21.19 -0.76 21.17
CA ALA A 431 -20.68 -2.03 21.67
C ALA A 431 -21.83 -2.97 22.13
N ILE A 432 -22.94 -2.47 22.61
CA ILE A 432 -24.12 -3.30 22.92
C ILE A 432 -24.70 -3.86 21.63
N TYR A 433 -24.90 -3.03 20.62
CA TYR A 433 -25.41 -3.45 19.32
C TYR A 433 -24.52 -4.54 18.69
N ARG A 434 -23.21 -4.32 18.65
CA ARG A 434 -22.26 -5.29 18.11
C ARG A 434 -22.37 -6.65 18.81
N ARG A 435 -22.38 -6.67 20.15
CA ARG A 435 -22.51 -7.91 20.93
C ARG A 435 -23.82 -8.66 20.64
N SER A 436 -24.92 -7.93 20.43
CA SER A 436 -26.20 -8.54 20.05
C SER A 436 -26.14 -9.21 18.67
N ILE A 437 -25.45 -8.59 17.69
CA ILE A 437 -25.24 -9.21 16.37
C ILE A 437 -24.35 -10.46 16.48
N GLU A 438 -23.27 -10.40 17.26
CA GLU A 438 -22.37 -11.54 17.49
C GLU A 438 -23.12 -12.72 18.16
N ALA A 439 -23.97 -12.45 19.15
CA ALA A 439 -24.81 -13.45 19.80
C ALA A 439 -25.80 -14.11 18.82
N ALA A 440 -26.51 -13.30 18.02
CA ALA A 440 -27.44 -13.82 17.02
C ALA A 440 -26.76 -14.74 15.99
N ARG A 441 -25.57 -14.38 15.52
CA ARG A 441 -24.77 -15.22 14.61
C ARG A 441 -24.34 -16.54 15.27
N SER A 442 -23.97 -16.51 16.55
CA SER A 442 -23.57 -17.70 17.29
C SER A 442 -24.75 -18.68 17.45
N ASP A 443 -25.97 -18.17 17.69
CA ASP A 443 -27.17 -18.97 17.81
C ASP A 443 -27.59 -19.61 16.47
N GLU A 444 -27.44 -18.89 15.34
CA GLU A 444 -27.70 -19.43 14.00
C GLU A 444 -26.75 -20.58 13.66
N THR A 445 -25.44 -20.44 13.96
CA THR A 445 -24.47 -21.51 13.76
C THR A 445 -24.72 -22.71 14.66
N ALA A 446 -25.12 -22.53 15.92
CA ALA A 446 -25.46 -23.59 16.84
C ALA A 446 -26.78 -24.28 16.47
N GLY A 447 -27.77 -23.55 15.97
CA GLY A 447 -29.06 -24.08 15.47
C GLY A 447 -28.89 -24.87 14.17
N GLY A 448 -28.06 -24.41 13.23
CA GLY A 448 -27.74 -25.12 11.99
C GLY A 448 -27.01 -26.45 12.24
N ALA A 449 -26.11 -26.50 13.22
CA ALA A 449 -25.43 -27.74 13.62
C ALA A 449 -26.39 -28.78 14.24
N ARG A 450 -27.48 -28.37 14.90
CA ARG A 450 -28.50 -29.28 15.47
C ARG A 450 -29.49 -29.82 14.43
N SER A 451 -29.76 -29.09 13.36
CA SER A 451 -30.65 -29.55 12.28
C SER A 451 -29.94 -30.48 11.27
N GLY A 452 -28.62 -30.50 11.21
CA GLY A 452 -27.83 -31.42 10.38
C GLY A 452 -27.58 -32.80 10.99
N ALA A 453 -27.96 -33.06 12.28
CA ALA A 453 -27.74 -34.32 12.98
C ALA A 453 -28.84 -35.38 12.77
N GLY A 454 -29.71 -35.25 11.78
CA GLY A 454 -30.91 -36.08 11.61
C GLY A 454 -31.13 -36.68 10.22
N LEU A 455 -30.08 -37.07 9.45
CA LEU A 455 -30.27 -37.98 8.33
C LEU A 455 -29.38 -39.22 8.50
N PRO A 456 -29.96 -40.47 8.51
CA PRO A 456 -29.15 -41.67 8.60
C PRO A 456 -28.38 -41.86 7.28
N ASP A 457 -27.09 -42.10 7.45
CA ASP A 457 -26.13 -42.37 6.38
C ASP A 457 -26.49 -43.68 5.66
N ALA A 458 -27.14 -43.57 4.51
CA ALA A 458 -27.59 -44.69 3.68
C ALA A 458 -26.51 -45.24 2.73
N ASN A 459 -25.21 -44.96 2.96
CA ASN A 459 -24.12 -45.50 2.14
C ASN A 459 -22.85 -45.80 2.94
N ARG A 460 -22.93 -46.71 3.92
CA ARG A 460 -21.76 -47.44 4.43
C ARG A 460 -21.56 -48.70 3.60
N PRO A 461 -20.48 -48.90 2.88
CA PRO A 461 -20.14 -50.23 2.39
C PRO A 461 -19.69 -51.11 3.58
N VAL A 462 -20.41 -52.20 3.78
CA VAL A 462 -20.02 -53.30 4.65
C VAL A 462 -18.81 -53.99 4.02
N TRP A 463 -17.67 -53.92 4.67
CA TRP A 463 -16.57 -54.86 4.49
C TRP A 463 -16.16 -55.40 5.84
N ASP A 464 -16.40 -56.64 6.03
CA ASP A 464 -15.88 -57.57 7.02
C ASP A 464 -15.16 -58.71 6.26
N PRO A 465 -14.24 -59.43 6.89
CA PRO A 465 -13.10 -59.11 7.75
C PRO A 465 -11.75 -59.16 7.05
#